data_e10bf27fa7701ce56a230071bebd6a31
#
_entry.id   e10bf27fa7701ce56a230071bebd6a31
#
_cell.length_a   1.000
_cell.length_b   1.000
_cell.length_c   1.000
_cell.angle_alpha   90.00
_cell.angle_beta   90.00
_cell.angle_gamma   90.00
#
_symmetry.space_group_name_H-M   'P 1'
#
loop_
_entity.id
_entity.type
_entity.pdbx_description
1 polymer ?
#
loop_
_entity_poly.entity_id
_entity_poly.type
_entity_poly.pdbx_seq_one_letter_code
_entity_poly.pdbx_strand_id
1 'polypeptide(L)'
;MILYKRNAKGKPIFWQINDIGNNTIRVYYGLVGKEGRTETYNTNRKVEDEIKSAINSKRKEGYKELQDLYDNAPYNKTNNTNLFIYLNTYLPKFNTHEDGRFIPMLCKTLEDNKPFEKHSYSGQWKINGERCIITAFKDDDLFQDVHLNYRSREGVDWTDKLKYLDEYLLPKIPKIILDMMIEEDIGLDGELYLPGYTINDINSFIKNTELPQHYQLQYWMYDICIPDMSAIERYCTLETNFRRFIPQTMNKNIHLNNTERFILLPNYSVQDFSKAVHYRDEFIDMGFEGLVIRDNAASYQFGGRRNQSMMKFKRKEDGKFLIVDIIPEGKRTNLPKFICKNDINDELFEVTLNKPQAEQEEILINKDFYIGKYLALVEYRERSGIKEVPFHAKMIEFINI
;
A
#
# COMPACT_ATOMS: atom_id res chain seq x y z
N MET A 1 -14.29 20.90 8.86
CA MET A 1 -13.18 20.26 9.62
C MET A 1 -11.90 20.45 8.84
N ILE A 2 -10.78 20.70 9.52
CA ILE A 2 -9.45 20.88 8.91
C ILE A 2 -8.51 19.85 9.55
N LEU A 3 -7.77 19.13 8.70
CA LEU A 3 -6.79 18.12 9.08
C LEU A 3 -5.40 18.51 8.57
N TYR A 4 -4.36 18.13 9.29
CA TYR A 4 -2.98 18.51 9.03
C TYR A 4 -2.07 17.28 8.99
N LYS A 5 -1.05 17.31 8.13
CA LYS A 5 0.07 16.35 8.14
C LYS A 5 1.32 16.96 7.50
N ARG A 6 2.43 16.23 7.49
CA ARG A 6 3.61 16.63 6.69
C ARG A 6 3.52 16.08 5.27
N ASN A 7 3.90 16.89 4.29
CA ASN A 7 4.08 16.40 2.92
C ASN A 7 5.41 15.61 2.76
N ALA A 8 5.68 15.13 1.54
CA ALA A 8 6.90 14.40 1.24
C ALA A 8 8.22 15.16 1.51
N LYS A 9 8.15 16.50 1.62
CA LYS A 9 9.29 17.37 1.95
C LYS A 9 9.31 17.77 3.44
N GLY A 10 8.51 17.12 4.27
CA GLY A 10 8.41 17.40 5.70
C GLY A 10 7.67 18.70 6.06
N LYS A 11 7.09 19.43 5.11
CA LYS A 11 6.40 20.69 5.37
C LYS A 11 4.93 20.45 5.74
N PRO A 12 4.37 21.19 6.73
CA PRO A 12 2.95 21.11 7.08
C PRO A 12 2.04 21.44 5.90
N ILE A 13 1.08 20.56 5.66
CA ILE A 13 -0.02 20.74 4.71
C ILE A 13 -1.35 20.62 5.44
N PHE A 14 -2.39 21.21 4.86
CA PHE A 14 -3.76 21.11 5.36
C PHE A 14 -4.68 20.48 4.31
N TRP A 15 -5.76 19.90 4.79
CA TRP A 15 -6.88 19.42 4.00
C TRP A 15 -8.19 19.75 4.74
N GLN A 16 -9.12 20.37 4.06
CA GLN A 16 -10.41 20.80 4.60
C GLN A 16 -11.53 20.31 3.69
N ILE A 17 -12.64 19.88 4.30
CA ILE A 17 -13.85 19.45 3.60
C ILE A 17 -15.05 20.13 4.16
N ASN A 18 -15.94 20.62 3.30
CA ASN A 18 -17.17 21.31 3.68
C ASN A 18 -18.31 20.91 2.74
N ASP A 19 -19.51 20.83 3.30
CA ASP A 19 -20.76 20.87 2.55
C ASP A 19 -21.02 22.31 2.11
N ILE A 20 -21.34 22.49 0.83
CA ILE A 20 -21.70 23.82 0.29
C ILE A 20 -23.17 23.84 -0.24
N GLY A 21 -23.96 22.83 0.12
CA GLY A 21 -25.35 22.67 -0.30
C GLY A 21 -25.51 21.96 -1.66
N ASN A 22 -26.75 21.64 -1.99
CA ASN A 22 -27.15 21.00 -3.25
C ASN A 22 -26.36 19.71 -3.56
N ASN A 23 -26.12 18.86 -2.55
CA ASN A 23 -25.30 17.66 -2.65
C ASN A 23 -23.87 17.90 -3.16
N THR A 24 -23.37 19.12 -2.98
CA THR A 24 -22.03 19.52 -3.44
C THR A 24 -21.07 19.63 -2.27
N ILE A 25 -19.93 19.00 -2.40
CA ILE A 25 -18.84 18.99 -1.44
C ILE A 25 -17.67 19.81 -2.00
N ARG A 26 -17.13 20.68 -1.13
CA ARG A 26 -15.89 21.42 -1.43
C ARG A 26 -14.74 20.90 -0.60
N VAL A 27 -13.64 20.59 -1.27
CA VAL A 27 -12.35 20.27 -0.63
C VAL A 27 -11.37 21.39 -0.91
N TYR A 28 -10.67 21.86 0.16
CA TYR A 28 -9.63 22.86 0.08
C TYR A 28 -8.36 22.34 0.74
N TYR A 29 -7.24 22.37 0.04
CA TYR A 29 -6.00 21.76 0.52
C TYR A 29 -4.76 22.46 -0.02
N GLY A 30 -3.64 22.36 0.70
CA GLY A 30 -2.39 22.99 0.28
C GLY A 30 -1.34 23.05 1.38
N LEU A 31 -0.31 23.86 1.16
CA LEU A 31 0.71 24.16 2.15
C LEU A 31 0.15 25.15 3.18
N VAL A 32 0.38 24.90 4.46
CA VAL A 32 0.01 25.84 5.53
C VAL A 32 0.72 27.18 5.32
N GLY A 33 -0.03 28.27 5.38
CA GLY A 33 0.48 29.62 5.15
C GLY A 33 0.64 30.01 3.67
N LYS A 34 0.17 29.18 2.74
CA LYS A 34 0.09 29.47 1.30
C LYS A 34 -1.36 29.33 0.82
N GLU A 35 -1.65 29.95 -0.34
CA GLU A 35 -2.91 29.73 -1.03
C GLU A 35 -3.05 28.24 -1.41
N GLY A 36 -4.22 27.66 -1.10
CA GLY A 36 -4.53 26.27 -1.39
C GLY A 36 -5.24 26.09 -2.72
N ARG A 37 -5.50 24.84 -3.05
CA ARG A 37 -6.32 24.44 -4.19
C ARG A 37 -7.71 24.05 -3.73
N THR A 38 -8.71 24.43 -4.51
CA THR A 38 -10.12 24.08 -4.26
C THR A 38 -10.59 23.07 -5.31
N GLU A 39 -11.23 22.02 -4.85
CA GLU A 39 -11.96 21.08 -5.69
C GLU A 39 -13.40 20.99 -5.21
N THR A 40 -14.36 20.86 -6.14
CA THR A 40 -15.77 20.67 -5.82
C THR A 40 -16.30 19.48 -6.61
N TYR A 41 -17.13 18.67 -5.96
CA TYR A 41 -17.80 17.55 -6.62
C TYR A 41 -19.19 17.29 -6.03
N ASN A 42 -20.07 16.71 -6.83
CA ASN A 42 -21.40 16.29 -6.39
C ASN A 42 -21.32 14.84 -5.87
N THR A 43 -22.15 14.54 -4.86
CA THR A 43 -22.29 13.19 -4.34
C THR A 43 -23.71 12.66 -4.52
N ASN A 44 -23.84 11.37 -4.83
CA ASN A 44 -25.12 10.67 -4.87
C ASN A 44 -25.46 10.00 -3.52
N ARG A 45 -24.55 10.11 -2.52
CA ARG A 45 -24.76 9.64 -1.14
C ARG A 45 -25.23 10.79 -0.27
N LYS A 46 -25.69 10.48 0.94
CA LYS A 46 -25.89 11.52 1.95
C LYS A 46 -24.57 12.25 2.16
N VAL A 47 -24.59 13.57 2.08
CA VAL A 47 -23.41 14.43 2.16
C VAL A 47 -22.62 14.18 3.45
N GLU A 48 -23.34 13.99 4.57
CA GLU A 48 -22.72 13.70 5.88
C GLU A 48 -21.92 12.40 5.86
N ASP A 49 -22.46 11.33 5.24
CA ASP A 49 -21.78 10.02 5.14
C ASP A 49 -20.54 10.10 4.23
N GLU A 50 -20.63 10.84 3.12
CA GLU A 50 -19.49 11.06 2.22
C GLU A 50 -18.40 11.87 2.92
N ILE A 51 -18.73 12.94 3.63
CA ILE A 51 -17.78 13.74 4.42
C ILE A 51 -17.11 12.88 5.49
N LYS A 52 -17.90 12.11 6.26
CA LYS A 52 -17.36 11.21 7.29
C LYS A 52 -16.41 10.16 6.71
N SER A 53 -16.78 9.57 5.57
CA SER A 53 -15.94 8.61 4.85
C SER A 53 -14.62 9.25 4.40
N ALA A 54 -14.67 10.47 3.83
CA ALA A 54 -13.49 11.19 3.37
C ALA A 54 -12.56 11.57 4.54
N ILE A 55 -13.11 12.03 5.68
CA ILE A 55 -12.35 12.32 6.89
C ILE A 55 -11.64 11.06 7.41
N ASN A 56 -12.37 9.95 7.53
CA ASN A 56 -11.79 8.68 7.97
C ASN A 56 -10.68 8.19 7.03
N SER A 57 -10.85 8.39 5.72
CA SER A 57 -9.79 8.10 4.75
C SER A 57 -8.54 8.94 4.99
N LYS A 58 -8.71 10.25 5.26
CA LYS A 58 -7.59 11.17 5.52
C LYS A 58 -6.90 10.87 6.85
N ARG A 59 -7.64 10.49 7.89
CA ARG A 59 -7.05 10.03 9.15
C ARG A 59 -6.18 8.79 8.96
N LYS A 60 -6.67 7.80 8.20
CA LYS A 60 -5.86 6.62 7.81
C LYS A 60 -4.60 6.98 7.00
N GLU A 61 -4.62 8.08 6.26
CA GLU A 61 -3.45 8.63 5.58
C GLU A 61 -2.50 9.39 6.53
N GLY A 62 -2.76 9.43 7.84
CA GLY A 62 -1.94 10.09 8.85
C GLY A 62 -2.23 11.58 9.05
N TYR A 63 -3.36 12.08 8.56
CA TYR A 63 -3.80 13.43 8.92
C TYR A 63 -4.32 13.47 10.34
N LYS A 64 -3.97 14.52 11.09
CA LYS A 64 -4.36 14.78 12.47
C LYS A 64 -5.20 16.06 12.56
N GLU A 65 -6.12 16.12 13.51
CA GLU A 65 -6.75 17.38 13.91
C GLU A 65 -5.78 18.21 14.76
N LEU A 66 -6.04 19.51 14.86
CA LEU A 66 -5.19 20.39 15.65
C LEU A 66 -5.23 20.00 17.14
N GLN A 67 -6.39 19.58 17.64
CA GLN A 67 -6.58 19.12 19.01
C GLN A 67 -5.80 17.83 19.33
N ASP A 68 -5.54 16.96 18.35
CA ASP A 68 -4.75 15.75 18.55
C ASP A 68 -3.26 16.04 18.91
N LEU A 69 -2.85 17.31 18.80
CA LEU A 69 -1.50 17.77 19.12
C LEU A 69 -1.43 18.49 20.47
N TYR A 70 -2.55 18.64 21.19
CA TYR A 70 -2.65 19.48 22.39
C TYR A 70 -1.98 18.88 23.63
N ASP A 71 -1.73 17.59 23.66
CA ASP A 71 -0.99 16.93 24.75
C ASP A 71 0.43 17.51 24.91
N ASN A 72 1.00 18.07 23.84
CA ASN A 72 2.31 18.73 23.89
C ASN A 72 2.20 20.19 24.32
N ALA A 73 1.32 20.96 23.69
CA ALA A 73 0.98 22.36 24.03
C ALA A 73 -0.26 22.81 23.23
N PRO A 74 -1.32 23.31 23.86
CA PRO A 74 -2.49 23.83 23.16
C PRO A 74 -2.13 24.94 22.18
N TYR A 75 -2.62 24.87 20.94
CA TYR A 75 -2.49 25.96 20.00
C TYR A 75 -3.38 27.12 20.39
N ASN A 76 -2.78 28.26 20.63
CA ASN A 76 -3.50 29.48 21.02
C ASN A 76 -3.36 30.57 19.94
N LYS A 77 -4.46 30.86 19.22
CA LYS A 77 -4.52 31.93 18.23
C LYS A 77 -4.29 33.31 18.81
N THR A 78 -4.67 33.55 20.09
CA THR A 78 -4.58 34.86 20.71
C THR A 78 -3.16 35.28 21.08
N ASN A 79 -2.22 34.35 21.16
CA ASN A 79 -0.81 34.59 21.49
C ASN A 79 0.10 34.80 20.27
N ASN A 80 -0.45 35.19 19.11
CA ASN A 80 0.30 35.34 17.85
C ASN A 80 1.15 34.14 17.45
N THR A 81 0.82 32.95 17.94
CA THR A 81 1.54 31.73 17.54
C THR A 81 1.26 31.44 16.08
N ASN A 82 2.30 31.48 15.26
CA ASN A 82 2.18 31.16 13.85
C ASN A 82 1.82 29.67 13.69
N LEU A 83 0.68 29.39 13.06
CA LEU A 83 0.19 28.03 12.86
C LEU A 83 1.22 27.14 12.14
N PHE A 84 1.96 27.66 11.18
CA PHE A 84 3.01 26.91 10.47
C PHE A 84 4.12 26.49 11.44
N ILE A 85 4.58 27.40 12.31
CA ILE A 85 5.62 27.12 13.31
C ILE A 85 5.12 26.07 14.29
N TYR A 86 3.90 26.24 14.82
CA TYR A 86 3.27 25.28 15.71
C TYR A 86 3.20 23.88 15.10
N LEU A 87 2.61 23.76 13.91
CA LEU A 87 2.49 22.48 13.21
C LEU A 87 3.86 21.89 12.83
N ASN A 88 4.84 22.74 12.52
CA ASN A 88 6.20 22.27 12.24
C ASN A 88 6.92 21.75 13.48
N THR A 89 6.52 22.19 14.66
CA THR A 89 7.04 21.70 15.94
C THR A 89 6.37 20.42 16.39
N TYR A 90 5.04 20.39 16.39
CA TYR A 90 4.25 19.35 17.08
C TYR A 90 3.68 18.26 16.17
N LEU A 91 3.58 18.46 14.84
CA LEU A 91 3.25 17.35 13.96
C LEU A 91 4.33 16.28 14.04
N PRO A 92 3.96 14.98 14.12
CA PRO A 92 4.91 13.89 14.14
C PRO A 92 5.98 14.05 13.05
N LYS A 93 7.24 13.71 13.37
CA LYS A 93 8.36 13.76 12.41
C LYS A 93 8.03 12.93 11.16
N PHE A 94 7.35 11.79 11.37
CA PHE A 94 6.78 10.95 10.33
C PHE A 94 5.26 10.96 10.43
N ASN A 95 4.56 10.69 9.33
CA ASN A 95 3.12 10.47 9.40
C ASN A 95 2.84 9.17 10.14
N THR A 96 1.91 9.23 11.09
CA THR A 96 1.52 8.10 11.93
C THR A 96 0.03 7.79 11.76
N HIS A 97 -0.38 6.59 12.12
CA HIS A 97 -1.77 6.25 12.38
C HIS A 97 -2.32 7.01 13.61
N GLU A 98 -3.62 6.89 13.88
CA GLU A 98 -4.28 7.58 15.01
C GLU A 98 -3.67 7.20 16.36
N ASP A 99 -3.20 5.95 16.51
CA ASP A 99 -2.58 5.43 17.73
C ASP A 99 -1.08 5.77 17.87
N GLY A 100 -0.56 6.68 17.03
CA GLY A 100 0.82 7.13 17.07
C GLY A 100 1.84 6.26 16.32
N ARG A 101 1.49 5.05 15.90
CA ARG A 101 2.41 4.17 15.19
C ARG A 101 2.68 4.64 13.77
N PHE A 102 3.89 4.40 13.28
CA PHE A 102 4.30 4.87 11.96
C PHE A 102 3.53 4.19 10.82
N ILE A 103 3.33 4.94 9.74
CA ILE A 103 2.79 4.42 8.49
C ILE A 103 3.96 3.95 7.62
N PRO A 104 3.98 2.66 7.19
CA PRO A 104 5.11 2.12 6.43
C PRO A 104 5.22 2.73 5.02
N MET A 105 6.42 2.65 4.43
CA MET A 105 6.64 3.06 3.04
C MET A 105 5.85 2.19 2.06
N LEU A 106 5.49 2.77 0.89
CA LEU A 106 4.70 2.09 -0.13
C LEU A 106 5.45 2.01 -1.47
N CYS A 107 5.25 0.91 -2.20
CA CYS A 107 5.83 0.75 -3.53
C CYS A 107 5.22 1.72 -4.55
N LYS A 108 6.07 2.37 -5.35
CA LYS A 108 5.74 2.91 -6.65
C LYS A 108 5.75 1.78 -7.69
N THR A 109 5.13 1.96 -8.85
CA THR A 109 5.29 1.02 -9.97
C THR A 109 6.57 1.36 -10.75
N LEU A 110 7.37 0.35 -11.09
CA LEU A 110 8.47 0.45 -12.03
C LEU A 110 7.87 0.35 -13.45
N GLU A 111 8.09 1.35 -14.29
CA GLU A 111 7.49 1.46 -15.62
C GLU A 111 8.55 1.46 -16.73
N ASP A 112 9.74 2.01 -16.47
CA ASP A 112 10.81 2.18 -17.44
C ASP A 112 12.22 2.08 -16.80
N ASN A 113 13.27 2.30 -17.58
CA ASN A 113 14.67 2.21 -17.14
C ASN A 113 15.21 3.47 -16.43
N LYS A 114 14.48 4.58 -16.42
CA LYS A 114 14.96 5.87 -15.89
C LYS A 114 15.48 5.81 -14.45
N PRO A 115 14.88 5.02 -13.52
CA PRO A 115 15.43 4.91 -12.18
C PRO A 115 16.88 4.41 -12.16
N PHE A 116 17.24 3.47 -13.03
CA PHE A 116 18.57 2.83 -13.07
C PHE A 116 19.68 3.73 -13.59
N GLU A 117 19.36 4.85 -14.23
CA GLU A 117 20.36 5.83 -14.68
C GLU A 117 21.08 6.53 -13.52
N LYS A 118 20.46 6.58 -12.33
CA LYS A 118 20.94 7.37 -11.18
C LYS A 118 21.14 6.57 -9.91
N HIS A 119 20.57 5.38 -9.83
CA HIS A 119 20.50 4.61 -8.60
C HIS A 119 20.85 3.14 -8.84
N SER A 120 21.39 2.49 -7.82
CA SER A 120 21.57 1.04 -7.76
C SER A 120 20.49 0.41 -6.91
N TYR A 121 19.99 -0.75 -7.32
CA TYR A 121 18.86 -1.40 -6.69
C TYR A 121 19.18 -2.82 -6.23
N SER A 122 18.50 -3.24 -5.17
CA SER A 122 18.37 -4.63 -4.77
C SER A 122 16.94 -5.10 -4.97
N GLY A 123 16.75 -6.37 -5.33
CA GLY A 123 15.48 -6.98 -5.65
C GLY A 123 15.10 -8.12 -4.72
N GLN A 124 13.82 -8.26 -4.43
CA GLN A 124 13.25 -9.33 -3.62
C GLN A 124 11.97 -9.86 -4.26
N TRP A 125 11.56 -11.07 -3.91
CA TRP A 125 10.28 -11.63 -4.32
C TRP A 125 9.13 -10.73 -3.89
N LYS A 126 8.19 -10.48 -4.77
CA LYS A 126 6.95 -9.84 -4.38
C LYS A 126 5.96 -10.90 -3.93
N ILE A 127 5.75 -10.95 -2.63
CA ILE A 127 4.81 -11.86 -1.98
C ILE A 127 3.37 -11.35 -2.19
N ASN A 128 2.44 -12.24 -2.37
CA ASN A 128 1.00 -11.96 -2.47
C ASN A 128 0.29 -12.34 -1.16
N GLY A 129 0.62 -11.66 -0.10
CA GLY A 129 0.07 -11.84 1.25
C GLY A 129 -0.46 -10.54 1.84
N GLU A 130 -0.68 -10.53 3.15
CA GLU A 130 -1.09 -9.36 3.92
C GLU A 130 0.11 -8.76 4.65
N ARG A 131 0.47 -7.51 4.29
CA ARG A 131 1.58 -6.83 4.92
C ARG A 131 1.36 -6.67 6.41
N CYS A 132 2.35 -7.08 7.19
CA CYS A 132 2.35 -6.98 8.62
C CYS A 132 3.63 -6.30 9.13
N ILE A 133 3.46 -5.27 9.94
CA ILE A 133 4.54 -4.66 10.71
C ILE A 133 4.52 -5.30 12.10
N ILE A 134 5.65 -5.86 12.51
CA ILE A 134 5.83 -6.42 13.84
C ILE A 134 6.69 -5.47 14.66
N THR A 135 6.18 -5.01 15.81
CA THR A 135 6.94 -4.30 16.84
C THR A 135 6.94 -5.11 18.12
N ALA A 136 7.80 -4.78 19.07
CA ALA A 136 7.86 -5.46 20.36
C ALA A 136 7.60 -4.49 21.52
N PHE A 137 7.06 -4.99 22.60
CA PHE A 137 6.86 -4.24 23.84
C PHE A 137 7.07 -5.15 25.04
N LYS A 138 7.31 -4.53 26.20
CA LYS A 138 7.35 -5.21 27.51
C LYS A 138 6.11 -4.89 28.28
N ASP A 139 5.62 -5.85 29.02
CA ASP A 139 4.55 -5.62 29.99
C ASP A 139 5.03 -4.71 31.13
N ASP A 140 4.13 -3.88 31.65
CA ASP A 140 4.39 -3.00 32.78
C ASP A 140 4.42 -3.72 34.15
N ASP A 141 4.35 -5.05 34.12
CA ASP A 141 4.36 -5.88 35.32
C ASP A 141 5.79 -6.20 35.82
N LEU A 142 5.89 -6.89 36.95
CA LEU A 142 7.15 -7.24 37.60
C LEU A 142 8.05 -8.16 36.73
N PHE A 143 7.44 -8.97 35.84
CA PHE A 143 8.14 -9.94 35.01
C PHE A 143 8.67 -9.32 33.72
N GLN A 144 8.08 -8.22 33.25
CA GLN A 144 8.44 -7.52 32.01
C GLN A 144 8.53 -8.46 30.81
N ASP A 145 7.55 -9.35 30.66
CA ASP A 145 7.50 -10.28 29.54
C ASP A 145 7.46 -9.51 28.22
N VAL A 146 8.19 -10.02 27.22
CA VAL A 146 8.26 -9.42 25.89
C VAL A 146 7.18 -10.02 25.02
N HIS A 147 6.41 -9.16 24.37
CA HIS A 147 5.35 -9.52 23.43
C HIS A 147 5.55 -8.82 22.10
N LEU A 148 4.95 -9.37 21.04
CA LEU A 148 4.92 -8.77 19.71
C LEU A 148 3.57 -8.14 19.43
N ASN A 149 3.60 -6.99 18.75
CA ASN A 149 2.43 -6.38 18.14
C ASN A 149 2.42 -6.65 16.65
N TYR A 150 1.26 -7.01 16.12
CA TYR A 150 1.04 -7.31 14.70
C TYR A 150 0.07 -6.30 14.11
N ARG A 151 0.51 -5.53 13.12
CA ARG A 151 -0.31 -4.48 12.52
C ARG A 151 -0.30 -4.52 11.01
N SER A 152 -1.48 -4.32 10.42
CA SER A 152 -1.61 -4.17 8.97
C SER A 152 -0.95 -2.89 8.47
N ARG A 153 -0.80 -2.80 7.16
CA ARG A 153 -0.36 -1.58 6.48
C ARG A 153 -1.22 -0.35 6.82
N GLU A 154 -2.51 -0.55 7.02
CA GLU A 154 -3.50 0.47 7.38
C GLU A 154 -3.62 0.72 8.89
N GLY A 155 -2.80 0.06 9.71
CA GLY A 155 -2.78 0.21 11.17
C GLY A 155 -3.81 -0.65 11.91
N VAL A 156 -4.48 -1.58 11.23
CA VAL A 156 -5.38 -2.53 11.92
C VAL A 156 -4.57 -3.41 12.85
N ASP A 157 -4.98 -3.48 14.10
CA ASP A 157 -4.35 -4.31 15.12
C ASP A 157 -4.83 -5.77 15.01
N TRP A 158 -3.89 -6.67 14.85
CA TRP A 158 -4.10 -8.12 14.81
C TRP A 158 -3.48 -8.86 15.99
N THR A 159 -2.92 -8.13 16.96
CA THR A 159 -2.10 -8.68 18.06
C THR A 159 -2.81 -9.82 18.79
N ASP A 160 -4.05 -9.58 19.24
CA ASP A 160 -4.80 -10.62 19.97
C ASP A 160 -5.01 -11.89 19.15
N LYS A 161 -5.23 -11.75 17.85
CA LYS A 161 -5.46 -12.88 16.94
C LYS A 161 -4.18 -13.65 16.62
N LEU A 162 -3.07 -12.97 16.53
CA LEU A 162 -1.79 -13.54 16.09
C LEU A 162 -0.83 -13.83 17.26
N LYS A 163 -1.27 -13.65 18.51
CA LYS A 163 -0.44 -13.86 19.71
C LYS A 163 0.23 -15.24 19.74
N TYR A 164 -0.39 -16.27 19.17
CA TYR A 164 0.20 -17.60 19.06
C TYR A 164 1.52 -17.61 18.26
N LEU A 165 1.74 -16.64 17.38
CA LEU A 165 3.00 -16.52 16.63
C LEU A 165 4.18 -16.11 17.51
N ASP A 166 3.95 -15.51 18.69
CA ASP A 166 5.01 -15.13 19.63
C ASP A 166 5.86 -16.36 20.00
N GLU A 167 5.24 -17.51 20.23
CA GLU A 167 5.95 -18.75 20.54
C GLU A 167 6.94 -19.18 19.45
N TYR A 168 6.64 -18.85 18.19
CA TYR A 168 7.49 -19.19 17.03
C TYR A 168 8.48 -18.09 16.67
N LEU A 169 8.13 -16.82 16.84
CA LEU A 169 8.91 -15.70 16.35
C LEU A 169 9.88 -15.17 17.42
N LEU A 170 9.45 -14.96 18.67
CA LEU A 170 10.29 -14.41 19.74
C LEU A 170 11.62 -15.17 19.92
N PRO A 171 11.63 -16.52 19.97
CA PRO A 171 12.89 -17.26 20.14
C PRO A 171 13.85 -17.12 18.94
N LYS A 172 13.37 -16.61 17.81
CA LYS A 172 14.15 -16.44 16.58
C LYS A 172 14.68 -15.02 16.40
N ILE A 173 14.11 -14.04 17.10
CA ILE A 173 14.54 -12.65 17.05
C ILE A 173 15.71 -12.45 18.04
N PRO A 174 16.92 -12.09 17.56
CA PRO A 174 18.04 -11.83 18.44
C PRO A 174 17.76 -10.70 19.43
N LYS A 175 18.35 -10.82 20.64
CA LYS A 175 18.15 -9.82 21.70
C LYS A 175 18.43 -8.39 21.23
N ILE A 176 19.48 -8.19 20.47
CA ILE A 176 19.85 -6.85 19.96
C ILE A 176 18.72 -6.24 19.09
N ILE A 177 18.05 -7.06 18.30
CA ILE A 177 16.91 -6.60 17.47
C ILE A 177 15.68 -6.35 18.37
N LEU A 178 15.41 -7.22 19.35
CA LEU A 178 14.32 -6.99 20.32
C LEU A 178 14.53 -5.70 21.12
N ASP A 179 15.73 -5.45 21.58
CA ASP A 179 16.07 -4.22 22.31
C ASP A 179 15.81 -2.98 21.44
N MET A 180 16.24 -2.98 20.17
CA MET A 180 15.94 -1.90 19.22
C MET A 180 14.43 -1.74 18.99
N MET A 181 13.68 -2.85 18.87
CA MET A 181 12.21 -2.80 18.67
C MET A 181 11.49 -2.18 19.87
N ILE A 182 11.96 -2.41 21.09
CA ILE A 182 11.35 -1.93 22.34
C ILE A 182 11.79 -0.49 22.65
N GLU A 183 13.08 -0.20 22.53
CA GLU A 183 13.64 1.09 22.97
C GLU A 183 13.51 2.19 21.91
N GLU A 184 13.53 1.83 20.62
CA GLU A 184 13.51 2.76 19.50
C GLU A 184 12.23 2.69 18.66
N ASP A 185 11.24 1.88 19.06
CA ASP A 185 9.98 1.62 18.33
C ASP A 185 10.20 1.16 16.88
N ILE A 186 11.25 0.38 16.66
CA ILE A 186 11.60 -0.17 15.35
C ILE A 186 10.72 -1.38 15.03
N GLY A 187 10.22 -1.45 13.80
CA GLY A 187 9.42 -2.56 13.33
C GLY A 187 10.15 -3.47 12.34
N LEU A 188 9.87 -4.76 12.38
CA LEU A 188 10.13 -5.68 11.29
C LEU A 188 9.03 -5.51 10.25
N ASP A 189 9.41 -5.39 8.97
CA ASP A 189 8.50 -5.19 7.85
C ASP A 189 8.44 -6.46 7.00
N GLY A 190 7.28 -7.05 6.92
CA GLY A 190 7.10 -8.33 6.24
C GLY A 190 5.67 -8.56 5.79
N GLU A 191 5.42 -9.78 5.36
CA GLU A 191 4.12 -10.24 4.87
C GLU A 191 3.68 -11.45 5.69
N LEU A 192 2.43 -11.45 6.17
CA LEU A 192 1.75 -12.68 6.57
C LEU A 192 1.36 -13.43 5.31
N TYR A 193 1.85 -14.65 5.21
CA TYR A 193 1.69 -15.45 4.01
C TYR A 193 1.46 -16.92 4.34
N LEU A 194 0.75 -17.60 3.48
CA LEU A 194 0.62 -19.06 3.50
C LEU A 194 0.72 -19.55 2.06
N PRO A 195 1.75 -20.34 1.72
CA PRO A 195 1.96 -20.86 0.38
C PRO A 195 0.76 -21.65 -0.15
N GLY A 196 0.39 -21.41 -1.41
CA GLY A 196 -0.73 -22.08 -2.07
C GLY A 196 -2.10 -21.43 -1.86
N TYR A 197 -2.17 -20.32 -1.11
CA TYR A 197 -3.41 -19.60 -0.84
C TYR A 197 -3.38 -18.18 -1.43
N THR A 198 -4.57 -17.66 -1.77
CA THR A 198 -4.73 -16.31 -2.29
C THR A 198 -4.69 -15.27 -1.16
N ILE A 199 -4.48 -14.00 -1.50
CA ILE A 199 -4.53 -12.90 -0.53
C ILE A 199 -5.89 -12.83 0.21
N ASN A 200 -7.00 -13.17 -0.47
CA ASN A 200 -8.33 -13.20 0.15
C ASN A 200 -8.45 -14.32 1.19
N ASP A 201 -7.87 -15.48 0.91
CA ASP A 201 -7.80 -16.60 1.86
C ASP A 201 -6.97 -16.21 3.08
N ILE A 202 -5.78 -15.64 2.87
CA ILE A 202 -4.88 -15.18 3.94
C ILE A 202 -5.56 -14.15 4.82
N ASN A 203 -6.27 -13.19 4.23
CA ASN A 203 -7.05 -12.18 4.96
C ASN A 203 -8.16 -12.83 5.80
N SER A 204 -8.82 -13.87 5.26
CA SER A 204 -9.80 -14.67 5.99
C SER A 204 -9.15 -15.43 7.16
N PHE A 205 -7.98 -16.04 6.94
CA PHE A 205 -7.24 -16.76 7.98
C PHE A 205 -6.79 -15.84 9.12
N ILE A 206 -6.35 -14.61 8.82
CA ILE A 206 -5.99 -13.63 9.85
C ILE A 206 -7.21 -13.26 10.72
N LYS A 207 -8.39 -13.11 10.09
CA LYS A 207 -9.62 -12.65 10.76
C LYS A 207 -10.35 -13.74 11.54
N ASN A 208 -10.31 -14.98 11.06
CA ASN A 208 -11.05 -16.10 11.60
C ASN A 208 -10.11 -17.12 12.25
N THR A 209 -10.03 -17.09 13.58
CA THR A 209 -9.19 -17.94 14.42
C THR A 209 -9.70 -19.40 14.50
N GLU A 210 -10.92 -19.69 14.04
CA GLU A 210 -11.46 -21.05 14.01
C GLU A 210 -10.94 -21.88 12.83
N LEU A 211 -10.38 -21.23 11.82
CA LEU A 211 -9.83 -21.93 10.66
C LEU A 211 -8.46 -22.54 10.99
N PRO A 212 -8.23 -23.83 10.69
CA PRO A 212 -6.93 -24.48 10.96
C PRO A 212 -5.75 -23.76 10.28
N GLN A 213 -5.97 -23.15 9.13
CA GLN A 213 -4.95 -22.40 8.37
C GLN A 213 -4.49 -21.12 9.11
N HIS A 214 -5.32 -20.57 10.01
CA HIS A 214 -4.92 -19.48 10.88
C HIS A 214 -3.60 -19.79 11.61
N TYR A 215 -3.51 -20.98 12.20
CA TYR A 215 -2.32 -21.43 12.94
C TYR A 215 -1.16 -21.91 12.06
N GLN A 216 -1.30 -21.84 10.74
CA GLN A 216 -0.27 -22.18 9.76
C GLN A 216 0.37 -20.95 9.11
N LEU A 217 -0.16 -19.75 9.37
CA LEU A 217 0.38 -18.50 8.83
C LEU A 217 1.87 -18.38 9.12
N GLN A 218 2.60 -17.87 8.12
CA GLN A 218 4.04 -17.62 8.15
C GLN A 218 4.29 -16.12 8.08
N TYR A 219 5.41 -15.66 8.66
CA TYR A 219 5.89 -14.29 8.52
C TYR A 219 7.14 -14.24 7.63
N TRP A 220 7.00 -13.60 6.48
CA TRP A 220 8.06 -13.45 5.47
C TRP A 220 8.59 -12.03 5.52
N MET A 221 9.73 -11.85 6.22
CA MET A 221 10.37 -10.58 6.46
C MET A 221 11.19 -10.14 5.25
N TYR A 222 11.12 -8.85 4.91
CA TYR A 222 11.86 -8.27 3.79
C TYR A 222 12.57 -6.94 4.13
N ASP A 223 12.23 -6.27 5.22
CA ASP A 223 12.87 -5.02 5.65
C ASP A 223 12.81 -4.84 7.17
N ILE A 224 13.56 -3.89 7.69
CA ILE A 224 13.47 -3.40 9.06
C ILE A 224 13.36 -1.88 9.02
N CYS A 225 12.44 -1.32 9.81
CA CYS A 225 12.04 0.08 9.73
C CYS A 225 12.98 1.00 10.51
N ILE A 226 14.28 0.97 10.22
CA ILE A 226 15.28 1.83 10.88
C ILE A 226 15.35 3.18 10.16
N PRO A 227 15.09 4.32 10.85
CA PRO A 227 15.27 5.65 10.29
C PRO A 227 16.74 5.89 9.89
N ASP A 228 16.94 6.74 8.88
CA ASP A 228 18.24 7.25 8.45
C ASP A 228 19.28 6.18 7.99
N MET A 229 18.90 4.90 8.01
CA MET A 229 19.70 3.79 7.49
C MET A 229 19.31 3.48 6.04
N SER A 230 20.29 3.31 5.16
CA SER A 230 20.07 2.96 3.76
C SER A 230 19.47 1.55 3.59
N ALA A 231 18.81 1.27 2.46
CA ALA A 231 18.18 -0.02 2.24
C ALA A 231 19.18 -1.18 2.26
N ILE A 232 20.38 -0.98 1.73
CA ILE A 232 21.41 -2.02 1.76
C ILE A 232 21.90 -2.29 3.18
N GLU A 233 22.11 -1.25 4.01
CA GLU A 233 22.51 -1.39 5.41
C GLU A 233 21.43 -2.08 6.24
N ARG A 234 20.14 -1.72 6.02
CA ARG A 234 19.01 -2.42 6.67
C ARG A 234 19.00 -3.90 6.33
N TYR A 235 19.19 -4.23 5.04
CA TYR A 235 19.26 -5.63 4.64
C TYR A 235 20.48 -6.36 5.21
N CYS A 236 21.65 -5.73 5.24
CA CYS A 236 22.83 -6.30 5.90
C CYS A 236 22.59 -6.57 7.39
N THR A 237 21.86 -5.68 8.07
CA THR A 237 21.43 -5.91 9.47
C THR A 237 20.54 -7.14 9.58
N LEU A 238 19.55 -7.28 8.69
CA LEU A 238 18.69 -8.46 8.65
C LEU A 238 19.47 -9.73 8.32
N GLU A 239 20.31 -9.70 7.29
CA GLU A 239 21.11 -10.85 6.89
C GLU A 239 22.05 -11.31 8.01
N THR A 240 22.73 -10.38 8.69
CA THR A 240 23.61 -10.70 9.81
C THR A 240 22.88 -11.42 10.94
N ASN A 241 21.67 -11.02 11.25
CA ASN A 241 20.92 -11.52 12.39
C ASN A 241 20.01 -12.71 12.06
N PHE A 242 19.58 -12.84 10.80
CA PHE A 242 18.53 -13.81 10.40
C PHE A 242 18.95 -14.69 9.21
N ARG A 243 20.23 -14.74 8.84
CA ARG A 243 20.74 -15.47 7.66
C ARG A 243 20.27 -16.93 7.58
N ARG A 244 20.15 -17.60 8.74
CA ARG A 244 19.68 -19.00 8.81
C ARG A 244 18.25 -19.21 8.30
N PHE A 245 17.46 -18.15 8.21
CA PHE A 245 16.07 -18.17 7.73
C PHE A 245 15.93 -17.77 6.26
N ILE A 246 17.03 -17.50 5.55
CA ILE A 246 17.04 -17.32 4.12
C ILE A 246 16.89 -18.70 3.47
N PRO A 247 15.91 -18.91 2.58
CA PRO A 247 15.76 -20.17 1.86
C PRO A 247 17.01 -20.55 1.07
N GLN A 248 17.48 -21.79 1.24
CA GLN A 248 18.73 -22.27 0.63
C GLN A 248 18.58 -22.70 -0.82
N THR A 249 17.37 -23.03 -1.25
CA THR A 249 17.09 -23.54 -2.60
C THR A 249 16.02 -22.70 -3.27
N MET A 250 16.26 -22.38 -4.52
CA MET A 250 15.37 -21.61 -5.39
C MET A 250 14.72 -22.56 -6.40
N ASN A 251 13.75 -23.33 -5.97
CA ASN A 251 12.94 -24.13 -6.90
C ASN A 251 11.49 -23.61 -6.94
N LYS A 252 10.74 -23.97 -7.97
CA LYS A 252 9.35 -23.51 -8.18
C LYS A 252 8.39 -23.80 -7.01
N ASN A 253 8.76 -24.72 -6.13
CA ASN A 253 7.91 -25.17 -5.03
C ASN A 253 8.45 -24.78 -3.66
N ILE A 254 9.49 -23.94 -3.58
CA ILE A 254 10.09 -23.58 -2.29
C ILE A 254 9.06 -23.00 -1.31
N HIS A 255 8.14 -22.19 -1.84
CA HIS A 255 7.07 -21.57 -1.06
C HIS A 255 6.00 -22.60 -0.61
N LEU A 256 5.78 -23.68 -1.34
CA LEU A 256 4.80 -24.73 -1.01
C LEU A 256 5.36 -25.74 0.01
N ASN A 257 6.64 -26.01 -0.04
CA ASN A 257 7.29 -27.05 0.77
C ASN A 257 7.95 -26.51 2.05
N ASN A 258 7.95 -25.19 2.24
CA ASN A 258 8.59 -24.57 3.39
C ASN A 258 7.67 -24.63 4.63
N THR A 259 8.12 -25.36 5.66
CA THR A 259 7.42 -25.47 6.95
C THR A 259 7.88 -24.43 7.97
N GLU A 260 8.95 -23.67 7.66
CA GLU A 260 9.39 -22.58 8.51
C GLU A 260 8.38 -21.44 8.53
N ARG A 261 8.06 -20.94 9.73
CA ARG A 261 7.09 -19.85 9.90
C ARG A 261 7.72 -18.47 9.90
N PHE A 262 9.04 -18.41 9.94
CA PHE A 262 9.80 -17.17 9.92
C PHE A 262 10.86 -17.23 8.82
N ILE A 263 10.72 -16.38 7.81
CA ILE A 263 11.54 -16.40 6.61
C ILE A 263 12.09 -15.00 6.38
N LEU A 264 13.39 -14.89 6.11
CA LEU A 264 14.00 -13.69 5.54
C LEU A 264 14.07 -13.84 4.03
N LEU A 265 13.49 -12.91 3.28
CA LEU A 265 13.57 -12.91 1.83
C LEU A 265 15.03 -12.70 1.37
N PRO A 266 15.50 -13.48 0.40
CA PRO A 266 16.80 -13.24 -0.23
C PRO A 266 16.80 -11.91 -0.99
N ASN A 267 17.98 -11.30 -1.12
CA ASN A 267 18.17 -10.02 -1.80
C ASN A 267 19.11 -10.20 -3.00
N TYR A 268 18.71 -9.69 -4.16
CA TYR A 268 19.41 -9.86 -5.42
C TYR A 268 19.87 -8.50 -5.95
N SER A 269 21.06 -8.43 -6.51
CA SER A 269 21.52 -7.20 -7.16
C SER A 269 20.80 -6.98 -8.50
N VAL A 270 20.21 -5.80 -8.67
CA VAL A 270 19.47 -5.40 -9.87
C VAL A 270 20.16 -4.19 -10.49
N GLN A 271 21.01 -4.44 -11.49
CA GLN A 271 21.90 -3.43 -12.07
C GLN A 271 21.18 -2.53 -13.08
N ASP A 272 20.20 -3.07 -13.79
CA ASP A 272 19.51 -2.42 -14.89
C ASP A 272 18.08 -2.94 -15.08
N PHE A 273 17.36 -2.32 -16.00
CA PHE A 273 15.97 -2.69 -16.29
C PHE A 273 15.85 -4.10 -16.90
N SER A 274 16.81 -4.54 -17.71
CA SER A 274 16.82 -5.90 -18.28
C SER A 274 16.92 -6.94 -17.18
N LYS A 275 17.79 -6.72 -16.19
CA LYS A 275 17.91 -7.60 -15.02
C LYS A 275 16.66 -7.57 -14.15
N ALA A 276 15.99 -6.41 -14.03
CA ALA A 276 14.70 -6.32 -13.36
C ALA A 276 13.62 -7.13 -14.07
N VAL A 277 13.54 -7.08 -15.41
CA VAL A 277 12.63 -7.91 -16.21
C VAL A 277 12.92 -9.40 -16.01
N HIS A 278 14.19 -9.81 -16.07
CA HIS A 278 14.61 -11.19 -15.86
C HIS A 278 14.15 -11.71 -14.48
N TYR A 279 14.45 -11.00 -13.39
CA TYR A 279 14.03 -11.42 -12.05
C TYR A 279 12.52 -11.38 -11.86
N ARG A 280 11.82 -10.39 -12.44
CA ARG A 280 10.35 -10.39 -12.41
C ARG A 280 9.79 -11.68 -12.99
N ASP A 281 10.25 -12.08 -14.16
CA ASP A 281 9.72 -13.24 -14.86
C ASP A 281 10.12 -14.54 -14.16
N GLU A 282 11.36 -14.66 -13.70
CA GLU A 282 11.81 -15.79 -12.88
C GLU A 282 10.98 -15.95 -11.61
N PHE A 283 10.71 -14.85 -10.88
CA PHE A 283 9.94 -14.91 -9.65
C PHE A 283 8.46 -15.23 -9.89
N ILE A 284 7.88 -14.77 -11.00
CA ILE A 284 6.54 -15.17 -11.43
C ILE A 284 6.50 -16.68 -11.76
N ASP A 285 7.50 -17.19 -12.45
CA ASP A 285 7.62 -18.62 -12.76
C ASP A 285 7.81 -19.48 -11.50
N MET A 286 8.35 -18.90 -10.42
CA MET A 286 8.41 -19.51 -9.08
C MET A 286 7.09 -19.44 -8.31
N GLY A 287 6.05 -18.74 -8.81
CA GLY A 287 4.74 -18.59 -8.20
C GLY A 287 4.56 -17.31 -7.37
N PHE A 288 5.54 -16.38 -7.39
CA PHE A 288 5.40 -15.07 -6.75
C PHE A 288 4.71 -14.05 -7.67
N GLU A 289 4.27 -12.93 -7.11
CA GLU A 289 3.54 -11.89 -7.83
C GLU A 289 4.43 -11.06 -8.78
N GLY A 290 5.75 -11.14 -8.60
CA GLY A 290 6.76 -10.42 -9.35
C GLY A 290 7.95 -10.00 -8.49
N LEU A 291 8.46 -8.79 -8.75
CA LEU A 291 9.66 -8.23 -8.15
C LEU A 291 9.35 -6.96 -7.35
N VAL A 292 9.95 -6.81 -6.18
CA VAL A 292 10.11 -5.52 -5.48
C VAL A 292 11.57 -5.12 -5.51
N ILE A 293 11.86 -3.89 -5.91
CA ILE A 293 13.21 -3.33 -5.86
C ILE A 293 13.30 -2.18 -4.87
N ARG A 294 14.45 -2.04 -4.22
CA ARG A 294 14.79 -0.95 -3.31
C ARG A 294 16.04 -0.25 -3.76
N ASP A 295 16.01 1.09 -3.77
CA ASP A 295 17.20 1.91 -3.95
C ASP A 295 18.16 1.66 -2.77
N ASN A 296 19.35 1.14 -3.06
CA ASN A 296 20.33 0.73 -2.08
C ASN A 296 20.74 1.87 -1.13
N ALA A 297 20.75 3.11 -1.62
CA ALA A 297 21.15 4.29 -0.85
C ALA A 297 19.99 4.96 -0.10
N ALA A 298 18.74 4.57 -0.36
CA ALA A 298 17.59 5.26 0.21
C ALA A 298 17.29 4.81 1.65
N SER A 299 17.04 5.78 2.53
CA SER A 299 16.50 5.52 3.86
C SER A 299 15.05 5.03 3.80
N TYR A 300 14.55 4.47 4.92
CA TYR A 300 13.15 4.04 5.03
C TYR A 300 12.19 5.25 4.95
N GLN A 301 11.27 5.25 3.99
CA GLN A 301 10.38 6.38 3.70
C GLN A 301 9.06 6.26 4.44
N PHE A 302 9.04 6.60 5.71
CA PHE A 302 7.84 6.60 6.54
C PHE A 302 6.70 7.48 5.98
N GLY A 303 5.47 7.22 6.43
CA GLY A 303 4.31 8.03 6.10
C GLY A 303 3.62 7.68 4.78
N GLY A 304 3.70 6.42 4.34
CA GLY A 304 2.98 5.93 3.17
C GLY A 304 3.48 6.51 1.84
N ARG A 305 4.73 6.93 1.79
CA ARG A 305 5.32 7.54 0.59
C ARG A 305 5.52 6.52 -0.53
N ARG A 306 5.20 6.93 -1.76
CA ARG A 306 5.43 6.18 -3.00
C ARG A 306 6.40 6.95 -3.87
N ASN A 307 7.63 6.49 -3.96
CA ASN A 307 8.68 7.07 -4.79
C ASN A 307 9.62 5.99 -5.34
N GLN A 308 10.74 6.38 -5.90
CA GLN A 308 11.72 5.44 -6.48
C GLN A 308 12.55 4.68 -5.42
N SER A 309 12.43 5.01 -4.12
CA SER A 309 13.13 4.31 -3.06
C SER A 309 12.65 2.85 -2.90
N MET A 310 11.39 2.57 -3.27
CA MET A 310 10.86 1.22 -3.32
C MET A 310 9.85 1.10 -4.47
N MET A 311 10.08 0.18 -5.39
CA MET A 311 9.22 -0.01 -6.55
C MET A 311 8.83 -1.48 -6.71
N LYS A 312 7.61 -1.70 -7.20
CA LYS A 312 7.09 -3.02 -7.56
C LYS A 312 7.05 -3.17 -9.07
N PHE A 313 7.38 -4.36 -9.55
CA PHE A 313 7.34 -4.71 -10.94
C PHE A 313 6.61 -6.04 -11.11
N LYS A 314 5.40 -5.98 -11.66
CA LYS A 314 4.53 -7.10 -11.95
C LYS A 314 4.41 -7.28 -13.45
N ARG A 315 4.07 -8.49 -13.91
CA ARG A 315 3.62 -8.68 -15.28
C ARG A 315 2.27 -7.98 -15.44
N LYS A 316 2.07 -7.37 -16.57
CA LYS A 316 0.76 -6.88 -17.00
C LYS A 316 0.25 -7.87 -18.04
N GLU A 317 -1.01 -8.16 -17.98
CA GLU A 317 -1.72 -8.93 -18.98
C GLU A 317 -2.54 -7.98 -19.84
N ASP A 318 -2.78 -8.33 -21.07
CA ASP A 318 -3.70 -7.65 -21.95
C ASP A 318 -4.67 -8.64 -22.57
N GLY A 319 -5.86 -8.15 -22.88
CA GLY A 319 -6.92 -8.93 -23.50
C GLY A 319 -7.87 -8.05 -24.29
N LYS A 320 -8.59 -8.66 -25.23
CA LYS A 320 -9.59 -7.97 -26.05
C LYS A 320 -10.97 -8.39 -25.58
N PHE A 321 -11.78 -7.42 -25.16
CA PHE A 321 -13.07 -7.66 -24.53
C PHE A 321 -14.16 -6.86 -25.24
N LEU A 322 -15.30 -7.52 -25.52
CA LEU A 322 -16.43 -6.87 -26.16
C LEU A 322 -17.00 -5.76 -25.28
N ILE A 323 -17.15 -4.56 -25.83
CA ILE A 323 -17.84 -3.45 -25.18
C ILE A 323 -19.35 -3.68 -25.33
N VAL A 324 -20.02 -3.95 -24.21
CA VAL A 324 -21.46 -4.24 -24.18
C VAL A 324 -22.28 -3.05 -23.74
N ASP A 325 -21.68 -2.09 -23.01
CA ASP A 325 -22.32 -0.82 -22.65
C ASP A 325 -21.27 0.26 -22.33
N ILE A 326 -21.69 1.52 -22.38
CA ILE A 326 -20.89 2.68 -21.95
C ILE A 326 -21.79 3.56 -21.10
N ILE A 327 -21.44 3.70 -19.83
CA ILE A 327 -22.21 4.46 -18.84
C ILE A 327 -21.39 5.64 -18.31
N PRO A 328 -22.02 6.69 -17.76
CA PRO A 328 -21.31 7.75 -17.06
C PRO A 328 -20.55 7.23 -15.84
N GLU A 329 -19.33 7.73 -15.60
CA GLU A 329 -18.59 7.43 -14.36
C GLU A 329 -19.29 8.08 -13.15
N GLY A 330 -19.47 7.33 -12.06
CA GLY A 330 -20.35 7.73 -10.95
C GLY A 330 -20.03 9.07 -10.27
N LYS A 331 -18.75 9.49 -10.24
CA LYS A 331 -18.32 10.80 -9.71
C LYS A 331 -18.06 11.86 -10.79
N ARG A 332 -17.85 11.44 -12.02
CA ARG A 332 -17.58 12.27 -13.19
C ARG A 332 -18.56 11.92 -14.29
N THR A 333 -19.76 12.43 -14.16
CA THR A 333 -20.90 12.07 -15.03
C THR A 333 -20.72 12.40 -16.50
N ASN A 334 -19.70 13.18 -16.85
CA ASN A 334 -19.30 13.51 -18.21
C ASN A 334 -18.21 12.58 -18.79
N LEU A 335 -17.69 11.65 -18.00
CA LEU A 335 -16.69 10.69 -18.47
C LEU A 335 -17.29 9.29 -18.63
N PRO A 336 -16.83 8.51 -19.64
CA PRO A 336 -17.31 7.16 -19.87
C PRO A 336 -16.67 6.16 -18.92
N LYS A 337 -17.48 5.21 -18.50
CA LYS A 337 -17.06 3.93 -17.97
C LYS A 337 -17.56 2.84 -18.90
N PHE A 338 -16.68 1.98 -19.38
CA PHE A 338 -17.01 0.92 -20.32
C PHE A 338 -17.37 -0.34 -19.54
N ILE A 339 -18.46 -0.99 -19.94
CA ILE A 339 -18.85 -2.29 -19.47
C ILE A 339 -18.39 -3.30 -20.52
N CYS A 340 -17.48 -4.18 -20.12
CA CYS A 340 -16.94 -5.20 -21.01
C CYS A 340 -17.41 -6.59 -20.59
N LYS A 341 -17.62 -7.48 -21.58
CA LYS A 341 -17.92 -8.88 -21.35
C LYS A 341 -16.62 -9.65 -21.16
N ASN A 342 -16.55 -10.47 -20.09
CA ASN A 342 -15.42 -11.35 -19.85
C ASN A 342 -15.27 -12.39 -20.96
N ASP A 343 -14.05 -12.81 -21.27
CA ASP A 343 -13.74 -13.75 -22.35
C ASP A 343 -13.83 -15.24 -21.95
N ILE A 344 -13.83 -15.52 -20.65
CA ILE A 344 -13.88 -16.89 -20.11
C ILE A 344 -15.25 -17.26 -19.52
N ASN A 345 -16.13 -16.29 -19.29
CA ASN A 345 -17.48 -16.49 -18.78
C ASN A 345 -18.38 -15.31 -19.21
N ASP A 346 -19.67 -15.33 -18.84
CA ASP A 346 -20.61 -14.27 -19.19
C ASP A 346 -20.63 -13.07 -18.23
N GLU A 347 -19.68 -13.03 -17.27
CA GLU A 347 -19.59 -11.94 -16.31
C GLU A 347 -19.17 -10.63 -16.97
N LEU A 348 -19.66 -9.54 -16.41
CA LEU A 348 -19.34 -8.19 -16.87
C LEU A 348 -18.38 -7.51 -15.91
N PHE A 349 -17.50 -6.67 -16.45
CA PHE A 349 -16.57 -5.88 -15.65
C PHE A 349 -16.42 -4.46 -16.20
N GLU A 350 -16.00 -3.56 -15.32
CA GLU A 350 -15.89 -2.13 -15.61
C GLU A 350 -14.46 -1.77 -15.99
N VAL A 351 -14.31 -0.90 -17.02
CA VAL A 351 -13.02 -0.42 -17.51
C VAL A 351 -13.06 1.09 -17.68
N THR A 352 -11.98 1.75 -17.32
CA THR A 352 -11.77 3.19 -17.58
C THR A 352 -10.76 3.40 -18.68
N LEU A 353 -10.93 4.47 -19.45
CA LEU A 353 -10.03 4.87 -20.53
C LEU A 353 -9.15 6.05 -20.08
N ASN A 354 -7.84 5.97 -20.35
CA ASN A 354 -6.92 7.07 -20.05
C ASN A 354 -6.63 7.88 -21.31
N LYS A 355 -7.56 8.79 -21.64
CA LYS A 355 -7.44 9.76 -22.74
C LYS A 355 -7.77 11.17 -22.26
N PRO A 356 -7.47 12.22 -23.06
CA PRO A 356 -7.90 13.59 -22.76
C PRO A 356 -9.42 13.65 -22.49
N GLN A 357 -9.83 14.50 -21.55
CA GLN A 357 -11.22 14.58 -21.11
C GLN A 357 -12.18 14.85 -22.27
N ALA A 358 -11.82 15.76 -23.19
CA ALA A 358 -12.67 16.08 -24.34
C ALA A 358 -12.95 14.86 -25.24
N GLU A 359 -11.95 14.01 -25.49
CA GLU A 359 -12.13 12.78 -26.25
C GLU A 359 -13.05 11.78 -25.51
N GLN A 360 -12.91 11.70 -24.18
CA GLN A 360 -13.75 10.83 -23.39
C GLN A 360 -15.22 11.28 -23.36
N GLU A 361 -15.48 12.60 -23.28
CA GLU A 361 -16.81 13.19 -23.35
C GLU A 361 -17.48 12.90 -24.71
N GLU A 362 -16.72 13.05 -25.81
CA GLU A 362 -17.19 12.72 -27.16
C GLU A 362 -17.57 11.24 -27.30
N ILE A 363 -16.77 10.33 -26.74
CA ILE A 363 -17.08 8.90 -26.73
C ILE A 363 -18.38 8.63 -25.98
N LEU A 364 -18.61 9.27 -24.84
CA LEU A 364 -19.83 9.08 -24.06
C LEU A 364 -21.07 9.58 -24.82
N ILE A 365 -20.97 10.70 -25.54
CA ILE A 365 -22.04 11.25 -26.36
C ILE A 365 -22.38 10.30 -27.53
N ASN A 366 -21.33 9.71 -28.13
CA ASN A 366 -21.49 8.83 -29.31
C ASN A 366 -21.41 7.33 -28.92
N LYS A 367 -21.83 6.96 -27.73
CA LYS A 367 -21.63 5.62 -27.18
C LYS A 367 -22.19 4.50 -28.09
N ASP A 368 -23.32 4.71 -28.76
CA ASP A 368 -23.98 3.71 -29.64
C ASP A 368 -23.13 3.37 -30.88
N PHE A 369 -22.15 4.18 -31.19
CA PHE A 369 -21.17 3.89 -32.24
C PHE A 369 -20.19 2.77 -31.82
N TYR A 370 -19.88 2.65 -30.53
CA TYR A 370 -18.90 1.73 -29.99
C TYR A 370 -19.49 0.43 -29.45
N ILE A 371 -20.70 0.49 -28.86
CA ILE A 371 -21.36 -0.65 -28.22
C ILE A 371 -21.64 -1.77 -29.22
N GLY A 372 -21.14 -2.98 -28.90
CA GLY A 372 -21.35 -4.18 -29.73
C GLY A 372 -20.58 -4.20 -31.05
N LYS A 373 -19.78 -3.15 -31.35
CA LYS A 373 -19.05 -3.02 -32.63
C LYS A 373 -17.55 -2.91 -32.43
N TYR A 374 -17.09 -2.71 -31.19
CA TYR A 374 -15.69 -2.60 -30.85
C TYR A 374 -15.34 -3.52 -29.68
N LEU A 375 -14.11 -4.03 -29.72
CA LEU A 375 -13.44 -4.60 -28.57
C LEU A 375 -12.62 -3.53 -27.88
N ALA A 376 -12.58 -3.56 -26.56
CA ALA A 376 -11.62 -2.84 -25.76
C ALA A 376 -10.34 -3.67 -25.65
N LEU A 377 -9.18 -3.15 -26.08
CA LEU A 377 -7.90 -3.68 -25.65
C LEU A 377 -7.65 -3.20 -24.22
N VAL A 378 -7.66 -4.13 -23.29
CA VAL A 378 -7.59 -3.84 -21.86
C VAL A 378 -6.33 -4.42 -21.27
N GLU A 379 -5.52 -3.54 -20.64
CA GLU A 379 -4.42 -3.94 -19.77
C GLU A 379 -4.97 -4.17 -18.36
N TYR A 380 -4.62 -5.29 -17.75
CA TYR A 380 -5.01 -5.61 -16.38
C TYR A 380 -3.88 -6.33 -15.64
N ARG A 381 -4.01 -6.51 -14.34
CA ARG A 381 -2.96 -7.11 -13.53
C ARG A 381 -3.11 -8.61 -13.35
N GLU A 382 -4.32 -9.03 -13.09
CA GLU A 382 -4.70 -10.39 -12.79
C GLU A 382 -6.22 -10.53 -12.92
N ARG A 383 -6.73 -11.73 -12.95
CA ARG A 383 -8.17 -11.99 -12.79
C ARG A 383 -8.45 -12.21 -11.31
N SER A 384 -9.55 -11.69 -10.80
CA SER A 384 -9.85 -11.75 -9.38
C SER A 384 -11.31 -12.07 -9.07
N GLY A 385 -11.50 -12.56 -7.83
CA GLY A 385 -12.80 -12.93 -7.30
C GLY A 385 -13.38 -14.20 -7.93
N ILE A 386 -14.55 -14.62 -7.46
CA ILE A 386 -15.29 -15.79 -7.96
C ILE A 386 -15.65 -15.61 -9.44
N LYS A 387 -15.76 -14.38 -9.89
CA LYS A 387 -16.11 -14.03 -11.28
C LYS A 387 -14.93 -14.09 -12.25
N GLU A 388 -13.71 -14.24 -11.77
CA GLU A 388 -12.47 -14.27 -12.56
C GLU A 388 -12.38 -13.16 -13.62
N VAL A 389 -12.84 -11.96 -13.28
CA VAL A 389 -12.80 -10.80 -14.16
C VAL A 389 -11.48 -10.04 -14.04
N PRO A 390 -11.04 -9.34 -15.11
CA PRO A 390 -9.85 -8.49 -15.08
C PRO A 390 -9.87 -7.45 -13.96
N PHE A 391 -8.84 -7.47 -13.10
CA PHE A 391 -8.72 -6.59 -11.95
C PHE A 391 -7.79 -5.41 -12.23
N HIS A 392 -8.15 -4.21 -11.77
CA HIS A 392 -7.48 -2.96 -12.13
C HIS A 392 -7.38 -2.75 -13.64
N ALA A 393 -8.42 -3.12 -14.35
CA ALA A 393 -8.53 -3.05 -15.79
C ALA A 393 -8.50 -1.61 -16.31
N LYS A 394 -7.69 -1.36 -17.34
CA LYS A 394 -7.61 -0.08 -18.04
C LYS A 394 -7.64 -0.32 -19.55
N MET A 395 -8.52 0.38 -20.23
CA MET A 395 -8.58 0.34 -21.68
C MET A 395 -7.42 1.14 -22.28
N ILE A 396 -6.74 0.55 -23.25
CA ILE A 396 -5.65 1.15 -24.01
C ILE A 396 -6.20 1.79 -25.29
N GLU A 397 -6.96 1.00 -26.05
CA GLU A 397 -7.51 1.41 -27.34
C GLU A 397 -8.77 0.63 -27.73
N PHE A 398 -9.43 1.12 -28.78
CA PHE A 398 -10.54 0.44 -29.45
C PHE A 398 -10.01 -0.45 -30.58
N ILE A 399 -10.54 -1.65 -30.70
CA ILE A 399 -10.25 -2.58 -31.80
C ILE A 399 -11.55 -2.88 -32.54
N ASN A 400 -11.57 -2.71 -33.85
CA ASN A 400 -12.70 -3.09 -34.68
C ASN A 400 -12.92 -4.61 -34.63
N ILE A 401 -14.17 -5.04 -34.56
CA ILE A 401 -14.55 -6.45 -34.65
C ILE A 401 -14.44 -6.93 -36.09
#